data_6dc028db274fedb5608696401be05e60
#
_entry.id   6dc028db274fedb5608696401be05e60
#
_cell.length_a   1.000
_cell.length_b   1.000
_cell.length_c   1.000
_cell.angle_alpha   90.00
_cell.angle_beta   90.00
_cell.angle_gamma   90.00
#
_symmetry.space_group_name_H-M   'P 1'
#
loop_
_entity.id
_entity.type
_entity.pdbx_description
1 polymer ?
#
loop_
_entity_poly.entity_id
_entity_poly.type
_entity_poly.pdbx_seq_one_letter_code
_entity_poly.pdbx_strand_id
1 'polypeptide(L)'
;YKTTRLSDEECKRLLKLLTNVMNNEKPYTNPNLKSSDLAALIGTKSHSLSFLFNQYMKKTFYDYVNEYRVEEFKRLVNETDISRYTLTALSEKCGFSSRASFFRHFKASTGITPSEYIKNNLR
;
A
#
# COMPACT_ATOMS: atom_id res chain seq x y z
N TYR A 1 15.07 -18.26 9.10
CA TYR A 1 15.11 -16.85 9.10
C TYR A 1 15.82 -16.17 10.25
N LYS A 2 16.17 -16.92 11.31
CA LYS A 2 17.01 -16.36 12.34
C LYS A 2 18.34 -15.84 11.80
N THR A 3 18.77 -16.41 10.68
CA THR A 3 20.05 -16.04 10.05
C THR A 3 19.90 -14.87 9.08
N THR A 4 18.68 -14.45 8.77
CA THR A 4 18.49 -13.33 7.89
C THR A 4 18.77 -12.04 8.63
N ARG A 5 19.85 -11.40 8.22
CA ARG A 5 20.20 -10.09 8.76
C ARG A 5 20.79 -9.26 7.63
N LEU A 6 20.15 -8.14 7.36
CA LEU A 6 20.60 -7.24 6.32
C LEU A 6 21.31 -6.04 6.95
N SER A 7 22.35 -5.56 6.28
CA SER A 7 23.00 -4.32 6.68
C SER A 7 22.06 -3.14 6.41
N ASP A 8 22.35 -2.01 7.06
CA ASP A 8 21.61 -0.77 6.79
C ASP A 8 21.68 -0.40 5.31
N GLU A 9 22.83 -0.57 4.69
CA GLU A 9 23.01 -0.26 3.28
C GLU A 9 22.13 -1.12 2.40
N GLU A 10 22.05 -2.41 2.70
CA GLU A 10 21.20 -3.33 1.95
C GLU A 10 19.73 -3.00 2.17
N CYS A 11 19.34 -2.66 3.39
CA CYS A 11 17.98 -2.24 3.67
C CYS A 11 17.61 -0.98 2.87
N LYS A 12 18.49 -0.01 2.82
CA LYS A 12 18.27 1.22 2.05
C LYS A 12 18.14 0.92 0.56
N ARG A 13 18.97 0.02 0.05
CA ARG A 13 18.92 -0.38 -1.35
C ARG A 13 17.58 -1.05 -1.69
N LEU A 14 17.17 -1.99 -0.86
CA LEU A 14 15.90 -2.70 -1.08
C LEU A 14 14.71 -1.75 -0.94
N LEU A 15 14.75 -0.85 0.03
CA LEU A 15 13.67 0.10 0.22
C LEU A 15 13.54 1.04 -0.98
N LYS A 16 14.65 1.46 -1.57
CA LYS A 16 14.62 2.30 -2.76
C LYS A 16 14.01 1.56 -3.95
N LEU A 17 14.39 0.29 -4.16
CA LEU A 17 13.81 -0.54 -5.21
C LEU A 17 12.30 -0.72 -4.98
N LEU A 18 11.93 -0.99 -3.74
CA LEU A 18 10.54 -1.20 -3.37
C LEU A 18 9.70 0.06 -3.62
N THR A 19 10.21 1.21 -3.21
CA THR A 19 9.53 2.49 -3.41
C THR A 19 9.32 2.76 -4.90
N ASN A 20 10.34 2.50 -5.72
CA ASN A 20 10.24 2.69 -7.17
C ASN A 20 9.16 1.79 -7.78
N VAL A 21 9.14 0.51 -7.39
CA VAL A 21 8.14 -0.43 -7.90
C VAL A 21 6.72 0.00 -7.47
N MET A 22 6.57 0.37 -6.20
CA MET A 22 5.27 0.80 -5.68
C MET A 22 4.74 2.03 -6.42
N ASN A 23 5.60 3.00 -6.68
CA ASN A 23 5.17 4.23 -7.33
C ASN A 23 4.96 4.07 -8.84
N ASN A 24 5.77 3.26 -9.50
CA ASN A 24 5.75 3.18 -10.96
C ASN A 24 4.85 2.07 -11.50
N GLU A 25 4.83 0.92 -10.83
CA GLU A 25 4.05 -0.23 -11.29
C GLU A 25 2.77 -0.44 -10.52
N LYS A 26 2.67 0.14 -9.33
CA LYS A 26 1.48 0.09 -8.48
C LYS A 26 0.96 -1.33 -8.26
N PRO A 27 1.83 -2.27 -7.83
CA PRO A 27 1.40 -3.65 -7.62
C PRO A 27 0.35 -3.77 -6.52
N TYR A 28 0.26 -2.80 -5.63
CA TYR A 28 -0.73 -2.78 -4.56
C TYR A 28 -2.17 -2.72 -5.08
N THR A 29 -2.38 -2.37 -6.35
CA THR A 29 -3.73 -2.36 -6.93
C THR A 29 -4.27 -3.76 -7.15
N ASN A 30 -3.42 -4.78 -7.06
CA ASN A 30 -3.85 -6.17 -7.05
C ASN A 30 -4.27 -6.54 -5.62
N PRO A 31 -5.55 -6.84 -5.38
CA PRO A 31 -6.01 -7.16 -4.02
C PRO A 31 -5.42 -8.46 -3.47
N ASN A 32 -4.88 -9.31 -4.34
CA ASN A 32 -4.28 -10.59 -3.95
C ASN A 32 -2.76 -10.54 -3.85
N LEU A 33 -2.18 -9.35 -3.84
CA LEU A 33 -0.74 -9.19 -3.76
C LEU A 33 -0.20 -9.81 -2.47
N LYS A 34 0.87 -10.60 -2.62
CA LYS A 34 1.55 -11.25 -1.49
C LYS A 34 2.95 -10.69 -1.37
N SER A 35 3.53 -10.84 -0.17
CA SER A 35 4.89 -10.35 0.05
C SER A 35 5.90 -11.08 -0.84
N SER A 36 5.65 -12.36 -1.17
CA SER A 36 6.49 -13.09 -2.13
C SER A 36 6.46 -12.47 -3.53
N ASP A 37 5.33 -11.90 -3.93
CA ASP A 37 5.23 -11.22 -5.22
C ASP A 37 6.09 -9.96 -5.24
N LEU A 38 6.06 -9.18 -4.17
CA LEU A 38 6.92 -7.99 -4.07
C LEU A 38 8.38 -8.36 -4.04
N ALA A 39 8.74 -9.41 -3.31
CA ALA A 39 10.12 -9.88 -3.26
C ALA A 39 10.62 -10.22 -4.65
N ALA A 40 9.81 -10.93 -5.44
CA ALA A 40 10.15 -11.28 -6.81
C ALA A 40 10.32 -10.03 -7.69
N LEU A 41 9.44 -9.05 -7.54
CA LEU A 41 9.48 -7.82 -8.33
C LEU A 41 10.76 -7.03 -8.11
N ILE A 42 11.29 -7.01 -6.90
CA ILE A 42 12.53 -6.27 -6.60
C ILE A 42 13.77 -7.16 -6.61
N GLY A 43 13.61 -8.44 -6.97
CA GLY A 43 14.74 -9.35 -7.12
C GLY A 43 15.38 -9.80 -5.82
N THR A 44 14.58 -9.96 -4.77
CA THR A 44 15.09 -10.42 -3.48
C THR A 44 14.28 -11.61 -2.98
N LYS A 45 14.71 -12.18 -1.86
CA LYS A 45 14.04 -13.34 -1.26
C LYS A 45 12.97 -12.87 -0.27
N SER A 46 11.95 -13.71 -0.09
CA SER A 46 10.84 -13.38 0.82
C SER A 46 11.32 -13.08 2.24
N HIS A 47 12.29 -13.83 2.75
CA HIS A 47 12.75 -13.60 4.12
C HIS A 47 13.56 -12.30 4.24
N SER A 48 14.23 -11.87 3.17
CA SER A 48 14.89 -10.56 3.16
C SER A 48 13.87 -9.44 3.24
N LEU A 49 12.77 -9.57 2.51
CA LEU A 49 11.71 -8.59 2.55
C LEU A 49 11.02 -8.57 3.93
N SER A 50 10.83 -9.74 4.54
CA SER A 50 10.29 -9.83 5.89
C SER A 50 11.17 -9.10 6.91
N PHE A 51 12.48 -9.28 6.79
CA PHE A 51 13.43 -8.54 7.65
C PHE A 51 13.26 -7.03 7.44
N LEU A 52 13.19 -6.60 6.19
CA LEU A 52 13.03 -5.18 5.86
C LEU A 52 11.78 -4.60 6.53
N PHE A 53 10.64 -5.26 6.38
CA PHE A 53 9.40 -4.78 6.98
C PHE A 53 9.44 -4.82 8.50
N ASN A 54 9.77 -5.95 9.08
CA ASN A 54 9.61 -6.18 10.51
C ASN A 54 10.73 -5.56 11.34
N GLN A 55 11.97 -5.62 10.87
CA GLN A 55 13.11 -5.17 11.64
C GLN A 55 13.56 -3.75 11.29
N TYR A 56 13.51 -3.39 10.02
CA TYR A 56 13.99 -2.08 9.58
C TYR A 56 12.86 -1.04 9.57
N MET A 57 11.74 -1.35 8.95
CA MET A 57 10.63 -0.41 8.82
C MET A 57 9.67 -0.46 10.00
N LYS A 58 9.67 -1.53 10.77
CA LYS A 58 8.80 -1.71 11.93
C LYS A 58 7.31 -1.66 11.58
N LYS A 59 6.92 -2.27 10.47
CA LYS A 59 5.53 -2.38 10.08
C LYS A 59 5.28 -3.68 9.34
N THR A 60 4.01 -4.09 9.26
CA THR A 60 3.65 -5.30 8.55
C THR A 60 3.59 -5.04 7.06
N PHE A 61 3.67 -6.12 6.27
CA PHE A 61 3.46 -6.04 4.83
C PHE A 61 2.11 -5.42 4.50
N TYR A 62 1.05 -5.84 5.21
CA TYR A 62 -0.30 -5.34 4.95
C TYR A 62 -0.44 -3.85 5.26
N ASP A 63 0.14 -3.40 6.36
CA ASP A 63 0.12 -1.97 6.70
C ASP A 63 0.83 -1.16 5.63
N TYR A 64 1.99 -1.63 5.18
CA TYR A 64 2.77 -0.96 4.16
C TYR A 64 1.97 -0.84 2.84
N VAL A 65 1.40 -1.95 2.39
CA VAL A 65 0.66 -1.98 1.12
C VAL A 65 -0.62 -1.14 1.22
N ASN A 66 -1.33 -1.25 2.34
CA ASN A 66 -2.57 -0.51 2.51
C ASN A 66 -2.37 1.00 2.63
N GLU A 67 -1.21 1.45 3.12
CA GLU A 67 -0.86 2.86 3.11
C GLU A 67 -0.83 3.40 1.67
N TYR A 68 -0.24 2.65 0.76
CA TYR A 68 -0.23 3.02 -0.66
C TYR A 68 -1.63 3.02 -1.26
N ARG A 69 -2.45 2.06 -0.88
CA ARG A 69 -3.84 1.99 -1.38
C ARG A 69 -4.66 3.19 -0.92
N VAL A 70 -4.46 3.64 0.33
CA VAL A 70 -5.12 4.83 0.85
C VAL A 70 -4.68 6.06 0.07
N GLU A 71 -3.39 6.20 -0.20
CA GLU A 71 -2.87 7.34 -0.96
C GLU A 71 -3.38 7.33 -2.39
N GLU A 72 -3.53 6.17 -2.99
CA GLU A 72 -4.10 6.06 -4.33
C GLU A 72 -5.57 6.50 -4.35
N PHE A 73 -6.33 6.15 -3.32
CA PHE A 73 -7.71 6.62 -3.19
C PHE A 73 -7.77 8.14 -3.15
N LYS A 74 -6.91 8.75 -2.34
CA LYS A 74 -6.84 10.21 -2.24
C LYS A 74 -6.51 10.84 -3.59
N ARG A 75 -5.57 10.24 -4.31
CA ARG A 75 -5.19 10.72 -5.64
C ARG A 75 -6.37 10.65 -6.61
N LEU A 76 -7.10 9.53 -6.62
CA LEU A 76 -8.26 9.36 -7.49
C LEU A 76 -9.34 10.41 -7.19
N VAL A 77 -9.59 10.66 -5.91
CA VAL A 77 -10.59 11.67 -5.50
C VAL A 77 -10.21 13.05 -5.99
N ASN A 78 -8.92 13.40 -5.94
CA ASN A 78 -8.47 14.75 -6.26
C ASN A 78 -8.20 14.98 -7.75
N GLU A 79 -7.87 13.91 -8.50
CA GLU A 79 -7.42 14.04 -9.88
C GLU A 79 -8.40 13.49 -10.92
N THR A 80 -9.48 12.86 -10.49
CA THR A 80 -10.42 12.18 -11.38
C THR A 80 -11.84 12.62 -11.07
N ASP A 81 -12.69 12.63 -12.09
CA ASP A 81 -14.12 12.82 -11.88
C ASP A 81 -14.69 11.53 -11.29
N ILE A 82 -14.95 11.54 -9.99
CA ILE A 82 -15.42 10.36 -9.28
C ILE A 82 -16.95 10.26 -9.22
N SER A 83 -17.67 11.22 -9.85
CA SER A 83 -19.13 11.24 -9.79
C SER A 83 -19.79 9.99 -10.36
N ARG A 84 -19.07 9.27 -11.23
CA ARG A 84 -19.56 8.04 -11.87
C ARG A 84 -19.21 6.77 -11.12
N TYR A 85 -18.47 6.87 -10.03
CA TYR A 85 -17.98 5.71 -9.29
C TYR A 85 -18.66 5.59 -7.95
N THR A 86 -18.97 4.36 -7.55
CA THR A 86 -19.36 4.10 -6.18
C THR A 86 -18.11 4.06 -5.31
N LEU A 87 -18.30 4.22 -4.02
CA LEU A 87 -17.21 4.11 -3.06
C LEU A 87 -16.55 2.74 -3.14
N THR A 88 -17.35 1.68 -3.31
CA THR A 88 -16.84 0.32 -3.48
C THR A 88 -15.98 0.21 -4.73
N ALA A 89 -16.42 0.75 -5.85
CA ALA A 89 -15.66 0.70 -7.11
C ALA A 89 -14.33 1.43 -6.96
N LEU A 90 -14.31 2.58 -6.30
CA LEU A 90 -13.06 3.31 -6.03
C LEU A 90 -12.11 2.51 -5.17
N SER A 91 -12.62 1.86 -4.11
CA SER A 91 -11.79 1.05 -3.22
C SER A 91 -11.16 -0.13 -3.97
N GLU A 92 -11.91 -0.74 -4.88
CA GLU A 92 -11.42 -1.86 -5.69
C GLU A 92 -10.32 -1.40 -6.65
N LYS A 93 -10.46 -0.24 -7.24
CA LYS A 93 -9.41 0.32 -8.11
C LYS A 93 -8.11 0.56 -7.35
N CYS A 94 -8.19 0.81 -6.06
CA CYS A 94 -7.02 1.02 -5.21
C CYS A 94 -6.39 -0.29 -4.75
N GLY A 95 -7.11 -1.41 -4.89
CA GLY A 95 -6.60 -2.73 -4.52
C GLY A 95 -7.17 -3.32 -3.25
N PHE A 96 -8.13 -2.66 -2.61
CA PHE A 96 -8.76 -3.23 -1.42
C PHE A 96 -9.67 -4.40 -1.80
N SER A 97 -9.56 -5.50 -1.07
CA SER A 97 -10.34 -6.69 -1.34
C SER A 97 -11.73 -6.64 -0.73
N SER A 98 -11.98 -5.78 0.25
CA SER A 98 -13.28 -5.64 0.87
C SER A 98 -13.51 -4.20 1.32
N ARG A 99 -14.79 -3.84 1.38
CA ARG A 99 -15.19 -2.53 1.86
C ARG A 99 -14.81 -2.32 3.33
N ALA A 100 -14.94 -3.36 4.14
CA ALA A 100 -14.59 -3.30 5.57
C ALA A 100 -13.11 -3.00 5.76
N SER A 101 -12.24 -3.66 5.01
CA SER A 101 -10.80 -3.43 5.07
C SER A 101 -10.47 -2.00 4.64
N PHE A 102 -11.08 -1.53 3.56
CA PHE A 102 -10.89 -0.17 3.08
C PHE A 102 -11.25 0.87 4.13
N PHE A 103 -12.44 0.75 4.72
CA PHE A 103 -12.89 1.70 5.73
C PHE A 103 -11.97 1.71 6.95
N ARG A 104 -11.58 0.53 7.42
CA ARG A 104 -10.73 0.40 8.59
C ARG A 104 -9.36 1.06 8.36
N HIS A 105 -8.72 0.75 7.25
CA HIS A 105 -7.39 1.30 6.96
C HIS A 105 -7.45 2.78 6.67
N PHE A 106 -8.47 3.22 5.95
CA PHE A 106 -8.62 4.65 5.65
C PHE A 106 -8.81 5.46 6.91
N LYS A 107 -9.70 5.03 7.79
CA LYS A 107 -9.96 5.74 9.05
C LYS A 107 -8.74 5.72 9.98
N ALA A 108 -8.04 4.59 10.05
CA ALA A 108 -6.81 4.49 10.85
C ALA A 108 -5.74 5.45 10.35
N SER A 109 -5.65 5.63 9.04
CA SER A 109 -4.63 6.45 8.40
C SER A 109 -4.96 7.95 8.43
N THR A 110 -6.24 8.32 8.30
CA THR A 110 -6.65 9.71 8.13
C THR A 110 -7.45 10.28 9.29
N GLY A 111 -8.02 9.42 10.12
CA GLY A 111 -8.90 9.84 11.21
C GLY A 111 -10.35 10.09 10.79
N ILE A 112 -10.66 10.03 9.50
CA ILE A 112 -12.01 10.25 8.98
C ILE A 112 -12.42 9.11 8.06
N THR A 113 -13.71 9.03 7.74
CA THR A 113 -14.19 8.02 6.80
C THR A 113 -13.90 8.45 5.36
N PRO A 114 -13.88 7.48 4.42
CA PRO A 114 -13.72 7.82 3.00
C PRO A 114 -14.80 8.78 2.50
N SER A 115 -16.04 8.64 2.97
CA SER A 115 -17.13 9.53 2.58
C SER A 115 -16.88 10.96 3.05
N GLU A 116 -16.40 11.11 4.28
CA GLU A 116 -16.03 12.42 4.81
C GLU A 116 -14.88 13.05 4.03
N TYR A 117 -13.91 12.23 3.64
CA TYR A 117 -12.80 12.71 2.85
C TYR A 117 -13.27 13.26 1.50
N ILE A 118 -14.16 12.52 0.83
CA ILE A 118 -14.73 12.96 -0.45
C ILE A 118 -15.47 14.27 -0.25
N LYS A 119 -16.34 14.34 0.76
CA LYS A 119 -17.12 15.54 1.05
C LYS A 119 -16.24 16.76 1.29
N ASN A 120 -15.14 16.56 2.02
CA ASN A 120 -14.22 17.66 2.36
C ASN A 120 -13.39 18.13 1.16
N ASN A 121 -13.21 17.29 0.16
CA ASN A 121 -12.35 17.59 -0.98
C ASN A 121 -13.11 17.94 -2.27
N LEU A 122 -14.42 17.73 -2.30
CA LEU A 122 -15.26 18.16 -3.42
C LEU A 122 -15.77 19.56 -3.15
N ARG A 123 -15.77 20.37 -4.19
CA ARG A 123 -16.24 21.74 -4.09
C ARG A 123 -17.28 22.05 -5.13
#